data_6cf6ccd1f137a0dec50021788f88e4ae
#
_entry.id   6cf6ccd1f137a0dec50021788f88e4ae
#
_cell.length_a   1.000
_cell.length_b   1.000
_cell.length_c   1.000
_cell.angle_alpha   90.00
_cell.angle_beta   90.00
_cell.angle_gamma   90.00
#
_symmetry.space_group_name_H-M   'P 1'
#
loop_
_entity.id
_entity.type
_entity.pdbx_description
1 polymer ?
#
loop_
_entity_poly.entity_id
_entity_poly.type
_entity_poly.pdbx_seq_one_letter_code
_entity_poly.pdbx_strand_id
1 'polypeptide(L)'
;TGTSSADAVRQADVLIIAVQPQQLDALFADIAPHIDAARHRVISVVSGASIADIRRALGASVDVVRAMPNTAVVIGESMTCLAGDERPGGALDEARALFDLVGRTLVIPEDMIVPATALCACGVAFFLRVIRAAMQGGIEIGFHPEDAALLAAQTARGAAALSLQEGAHPEREIDRVTTPRGCTIAGLNEMEHQGLSSAMIKGITVSARAAAGLYATGD
;
A
#
# COMPACT_ATOMS: atom_id res chain seq x y z
N THR A 1 -4.30 10.76 -24.87
CA THR A 1 -3.43 9.59 -24.72
C THR A 1 -2.44 9.55 -25.87
N GLY A 2 -1.14 9.50 -25.59
CA GLY A 2 -0.07 9.36 -26.57
C GLY A 2 0.51 7.95 -26.55
N THR A 3 1.26 7.61 -27.58
CA THR A 3 1.96 6.32 -27.70
C THR A 3 3.47 6.45 -27.46
N SER A 4 3.98 7.67 -27.27
CA SER A 4 5.41 7.97 -27.05
C SER A 4 5.64 8.48 -25.63
N SER A 5 6.47 7.78 -24.85
CA SER A 5 6.87 8.23 -23.51
C SER A 5 7.65 9.55 -23.57
N ALA A 6 8.50 9.72 -24.58
CA ALA A 6 9.23 10.94 -24.83
C ALA A 6 8.31 12.16 -25.06
N ASP A 7 7.19 11.97 -25.79
CA ASP A 7 6.21 13.04 -25.99
C ASP A 7 5.45 13.37 -24.72
N ALA A 8 5.12 12.36 -23.90
CA ALA A 8 4.48 12.56 -22.61
C ALA A 8 5.38 13.39 -21.66
N VAL A 9 6.67 13.06 -21.59
CA VAL A 9 7.66 13.81 -20.78
C VAL A 9 7.74 15.26 -21.21
N ARG A 10 7.80 15.54 -22.52
CA ARG A 10 7.87 16.93 -23.01
C ARG A 10 6.67 17.80 -22.62
N GLN A 11 5.50 17.18 -22.38
CA GLN A 11 4.23 17.87 -22.11
C GLN A 11 3.83 17.91 -20.64
N ALA A 12 4.55 17.23 -19.76
CA ALA A 12 4.21 17.09 -18.34
C ALA A 12 5.28 17.68 -17.43
N ASP A 13 4.90 18.15 -16.26
CA ASP A 13 5.81 18.58 -15.18
C ASP A 13 5.94 17.48 -14.12
N VAL A 14 4.88 16.71 -13.90
CA VAL A 14 4.84 15.55 -12.99
C VAL A 14 4.76 14.27 -13.80
N LEU A 15 5.70 13.38 -13.58
CA LEU A 15 5.83 12.11 -14.28
C LEU A 15 5.56 10.96 -13.33
N ILE A 16 4.50 10.19 -13.57
CA ILE A 16 4.22 8.98 -12.80
C ILE A 16 4.71 7.76 -13.58
N ILE A 17 5.72 7.07 -13.02
CA ILE A 17 6.27 5.84 -13.59
C ILE A 17 5.50 4.65 -13.00
N ALA A 18 4.73 3.96 -13.85
CA ALA A 18 3.83 2.87 -13.46
C ALA A 18 3.94 1.67 -14.42
N VAL A 19 5.13 1.38 -14.91
CA VAL A 19 5.42 0.21 -15.75
C VAL A 19 5.79 -1.00 -14.91
N GLN A 20 5.84 -2.18 -15.52
CA GLN A 20 6.41 -3.35 -14.85
C GLN A 20 7.92 -3.18 -14.64
N PRO A 21 8.52 -3.74 -13.57
CA PRO A 21 9.94 -3.59 -13.28
C PRO A 21 10.87 -3.93 -14.47
N GLN A 22 10.52 -4.96 -15.25
CA GLN A 22 11.28 -5.41 -16.41
C GLN A 22 11.30 -4.41 -17.57
N GLN A 23 10.41 -3.43 -17.55
CA GLN A 23 10.30 -2.39 -18.59
C GLN A 23 11.05 -1.09 -18.21
N LEU A 24 11.57 -0.99 -16.98
CA LEU A 24 12.17 0.25 -16.46
C LEU A 24 13.37 0.71 -17.28
N ASP A 25 14.32 -0.18 -17.57
CA ASP A 25 15.54 0.18 -18.30
C ASP A 25 15.23 0.73 -19.69
N ALA A 26 14.30 0.08 -20.39
CA ALA A 26 13.86 0.53 -21.71
C ALA A 26 13.15 1.89 -21.63
N LEU A 27 12.28 2.07 -20.62
CA LEU A 27 11.61 3.35 -20.39
C LEU A 27 12.62 4.44 -20.04
N PHE A 28 13.55 4.19 -19.14
CA PHE A 28 14.57 5.19 -18.77
C PHE A 28 15.44 5.57 -19.95
N ALA A 29 15.85 4.64 -20.81
CA ALA A 29 16.61 4.94 -22.01
C ALA A 29 15.82 5.86 -22.98
N ASP A 30 14.50 5.66 -23.10
CA ASP A 30 13.63 6.49 -23.96
C ASP A 30 13.42 7.89 -23.40
N ILE A 31 13.20 8.03 -22.07
CA ILE A 31 12.80 9.32 -21.48
C ILE A 31 13.98 10.18 -20.99
N ALA A 32 15.11 9.59 -20.61
CA ALA A 32 16.24 10.32 -20.03
C ALA A 32 16.72 11.52 -20.87
N PRO A 33 16.81 11.43 -22.22
CA PRO A 33 17.20 12.58 -23.03
C PRO A 33 16.24 13.77 -23.00
N HIS A 34 15.03 13.57 -22.45
CA HIS A 34 13.97 14.57 -22.41
C HIS A 34 13.67 15.07 -20.99
N ILE A 35 14.40 14.56 -19.99
CA ILE A 35 14.25 14.99 -18.60
C ILE A 35 14.96 16.33 -18.39
N ASP A 36 14.23 17.26 -17.82
CA ASP A 36 14.75 18.53 -17.29
C ASP A 36 14.58 18.50 -15.75
N ALA A 37 15.69 18.40 -15.04
CA ALA A 37 15.72 18.30 -13.59
C ALA A 37 15.21 19.58 -12.87
N ALA A 38 15.17 20.71 -13.54
CA ALA A 38 14.62 21.94 -12.99
C ALA A 38 13.09 21.98 -13.06
N ARG A 39 12.52 21.22 -13.99
CA ARG A 39 11.08 21.20 -14.30
C ARG A 39 10.40 19.94 -13.78
N HIS A 40 10.96 18.76 -14.10
CA HIS A 40 10.27 17.49 -13.89
C HIS A 40 10.38 17.00 -12.46
N ARG A 41 9.25 16.55 -11.94
CA ARG A 41 9.11 15.79 -10.69
C ARG A 41 8.71 14.37 -11.04
N VAL A 42 9.44 13.39 -10.51
CA VAL A 42 9.26 11.98 -10.85
C VAL A 42 8.66 11.24 -9.65
N ILE A 43 7.52 10.61 -9.85
CA ILE A 43 6.86 9.75 -8.87
C ILE A 43 6.89 8.32 -9.42
N SER A 44 7.60 7.42 -8.74
CA SER A 44 7.65 6.01 -9.13
C SER A 44 6.76 5.16 -8.22
N VAL A 45 5.81 4.45 -8.84
CA VAL A 45 5.01 3.42 -8.14
C VAL A 45 5.56 2.01 -8.43
N VAL A 46 6.73 1.93 -9.04
CA VAL A 46 7.34 0.65 -9.44
C VAL A 46 8.11 0.05 -8.28
N SER A 47 7.86 -1.24 -8.02
CA SER A 47 8.68 -2.02 -7.11
C SER A 47 10.04 -2.32 -7.72
N GLY A 48 11.13 -2.27 -6.92
CA GLY A 48 12.45 -2.74 -7.33
C GLY A 48 13.44 -1.68 -7.80
N ALA A 49 13.05 -0.42 -7.96
CA ALA A 49 13.98 0.66 -8.26
C ALA A 49 14.08 1.64 -7.09
N SER A 50 15.27 1.89 -6.59
CA SER A 50 15.54 2.90 -5.57
C SER A 50 15.53 4.31 -6.17
N ILE A 51 15.41 5.33 -5.31
CA ILE A 51 15.59 6.74 -5.71
C ILE A 51 16.96 6.92 -6.36
N ALA A 52 18.00 6.27 -5.81
CA ALA A 52 19.33 6.32 -6.36
C ALA A 52 19.42 5.71 -7.77
N ASP A 53 18.73 4.60 -8.03
CA ASP A 53 18.70 3.96 -9.35
C ASP A 53 17.99 4.85 -10.37
N ILE A 54 16.85 5.42 -10.00
CA ILE A 54 16.10 6.34 -10.86
C ILE A 54 16.93 7.59 -11.17
N ARG A 55 17.59 8.18 -10.18
CA ARG A 55 18.49 9.32 -10.37
C ARG A 55 19.70 8.98 -11.23
N ARG A 56 20.24 7.79 -11.11
CA ARG A 56 21.35 7.32 -11.97
C ARG A 56 20.92 7.26 -13.44
N ALA A 57 19.69 6.83 -13.69
CA ALA A 57 19.15 6.69 -15.03
C ALA A 57 18.68 8.02 -15.65
N LEU A 58 18.03 8.88 -14.86
CA LEU A 58 17.36 10.11 -15.37
C LEU A 58 18.15 11.40 -15.12
N GLY A 59 19.16 11.37 -14.25
CA GLY A 59 19.97 12.52 -13.86
C GLY A 59 20.02 12.73 -12.36
N ALA A 60 21.21 12.97 -11.81
CA ALA A 60 21.48 13.02 -10.37
C ALA A 60 20.66 14.09 -9.60
N SER A 61 20.27 15.18 -10.27
CA SER A 61 19.53 16.30 -9.68
C SER A 61 18.02 16.19 -9.82
N VAL A 62 17.51 15.17 -10.49
CA VAL A 62 16.05 14.95 -10.66
C VAL A 62 15.39 14.74 -9.31
N ASP A 63 14.26 15.41 -9.10
CA ASP A 63 13.44 15.25 -7.90
C ASP A 63 12.57 14.02 -8.02
N VAL A 64 12.84 13.02 -7.16
CA VAL A 64 12.25 11.68 -7.24
C VAL A 64 11.57 11.32 -5.94
N VAL A 65 10.34 10.82 -6.04
CA VAL A 65 9.60 10.18 -4.95
C VAL A 65 9.25 8.75 -5.33
N ARG A 66 9.40 7.84 -4.40
CA ARG A 66 8.79 6.52 -4.47
C ARG A 66 7.45 6.55 -3.76
N ALA A 67 6.43 6.02 -4.40
CA ALA A 67 5.09 5.88 -3.85
C ALA A 67 4.70 4.39 -3.88
N MET A 68 4.19 3.89 -2.76
CA MET A 68 3.68 2.54 -2.65
C MET A 68 2.20 2.59 -2.28
N PRO A 69 1.30 2.77 -3.25
CA PRO A 69 -0.14 2.68 -3.08
C PRO A 69 -0.58 1.21 -2.95
N ASN A 70 -1.88 1.02 -2.72
CA ASN A 70 -2.51 -0.28 -2.84
C ASN A 70 -3.76 -0.23 -3.75
N THR A 71 -4.35 -1.38 -4.02
CA THR A 71 -5.49 -1.50 -4.95
C THR A 71 -6.75 -0.76 -4.53
N ALA A 72 -6.88 -0.36 -3.25
CA ALA A 72 -8.00 0.44 -2.78
C ALA A 72 -8.00 1.88 -3.34
N VAL A 73 -6.97 2.26 -4.09
CA VAL A 73 -6.92 3.51 -4.86
C VAL A 73 -8.14 3.71 -5.76
N VAL A 74 -8.69 2.63 -6.30
CA VAL A 74 -9.86 2.69 -7.22
C VAL A 74 -11.16 3.14 -6.54
N ILE A 75 -11.21 3.11 -5.22
CA ILE A 75 -12.37 3.53 -4.41
C ILE A 75 -12.03 4.69 -3.45
N GLY A 76 -10.86 5.32 -3.61
CA GLY A 76 -10.44 6.44 -2.77
C GLY A 76 -10.04 6.06 -1.34
N GLU A 77 -9.67 4.82 -1.08
CA GLU A 77 -9.33 4.29 0.26
C GLU A 77 -7.91 3.67 0.31
N SER A 78 -7.01 4.16 -0.56
CA SER A 78 -5.62 3.69 -0.55
C SER A 78 -4.88 4.14 0.71
N MET A 79 -4.03 3.27 1.24
CA MET A 79 -2.90 3.69 2.05
C MET A 79 -1.67 3.76 1.15
N THR A 80 -1.11 4.96 0.95
CA THR A 80 0.06 5.17 0.10
C THR A 80 1.25 5.59 0.95
N CYS A 81 2.30 4.77 0.99
CA CYS A 81 3.56 5.15 1.59
C CYS A 81 4.42 5.92 0.59
N LEU A 82 4.99 7.04 1.02
CA LEU A 82 5.83 7.92 0.20
C LEU A 82 7.25 7.99 0.77
N ALA A 83 8.24 7.96 -0.10
CA ALA A 83 9.64 8.20 0.27
C ALA A 83 10.30 9.12 -0.75
N GLY A 84 10.94 10.18 -0.27
CA GLY A 84 11.59 11.19 -1.11
C GLY A 84 12.24 12.26 -0.26
N ASP A 85 12.92 13.19 -0.90
CA ASP A 85 13.53 14.33 -0.21
C ASP A 85 12.46 15.34 0.22
N GLU A 86 12.51 15.77 1.48
CA GLU A 86 11.65 16.84 1.98
C GLU A 86 12.19 18.19 1.52
N ARG A 87 11.51 18.80 0.55
CA ARG A 87 11.77 20.18 0.10
C ARG A 87 10.45 20.84 -0.30
N PRO A 88 10.22 22.10 0.09
CA PRO A 88 8.98 22.81 -0.25
C PRO A 88 8.74 22.86 -1.75
N GLY A 89 7.53 22.50 -2.19
CA GLY A 89 7.14 22.46 -3.60
C GLY A 89 7.85 21.39 -4.43
N GLY A 90 8.46 20.39 -3.80
CA GLY A 90 9.14 19.27 -4.44
C GLY A 90 8.20 18.12 -4.81
N ALA A 91 8.78 17.06 -5.37
CA ALA A 91 8.04 15.88 -5.80
C ALA A 91 7.27 15.19 -4.66
N LEU A 92 7.75 15.28 -3.41
CA LEU A 92 7.08 14.71 -2.24
C LEU A 92 5.77 15.45 -1.92
N ASP A 93 5.75 16.78 -1.98
CA ASP A 93 4.53 17.58 -1.77
C ASP A 93 3.51 17.32 -2.88
N GLU A 94 3.96 17.24 -4.13
CA GLU A 94 3.13 16.89 -5.29
C GLU A 94 2.54 15.47 -5.15
N ALA A 95 3.37 14.48 -4.79
CA ALA A 95 2.93 13.11 -4.58
C ALA A 95 1.90 13.03 -3.46
N ARG A 96 2.14 13.72 -2.32
CA ARG A 96 1.17 13.79 -1.22
C ARG A 96 -0.15 14.37 -1.70
N ALA A 97 -0.13 15.51 -2.37
CA ALA A 97 -1.34 16.17 -2.87
C ALA A 97 -2.14 15.26 -3.82
N LEU A 98 -1.46 14.52 -4.70
CA LEU A 98 -2.11 13.59 -5.63
C LEU A 98 -2.70 12.36 -4.93
N PHE A 99 -1.94 11.71 -4.05
CA PHE A 99 -2.39 10.46 -3.42
C PHE A 99 -3.37 10.69 -2.27
N ASP A 100 -3.40 11.87 -1.63
CA ASP A 100 -4.43 12.21 -0.65
C ASP A 100 -5.83 12.40 -1.28
N LEU A 101 -5.93 12.57 -2.60
CA LEU A 101 -7.21 12.55 -3.32
C LEU A 101 -7.81 11.14 -3.41
N VAL A 102 -7.00 10.10 -3.27
CA VAL A 102 -7.41 8.71 -3.46
C VAL A 102 -7.16 7.82 -2.23
N GLY A 103 -7.00 8.44 -1.07
CA GLY A 103 -6.82 7.76 0.20
C GLY A 103 -6.05 8.58 1.21
N ARG A 104 -5.13 7.95 1.93
CA ARG A 104 -4.23 8.58 2.91
C ARG A 104 -2.78 8.33 2.53
N THR A 105 -1.93 9.31 2.80
CA THR A 105 -0.48 9.18 2.62
C THR A 105 0.26 9.11 3.95
N LEU A 106 1.40 8.43 3.95
CA LEU A 106 2.37 8.42 5.04
C LEU A 106 3.78 8.54 4.45
N VAL A 107 4.51 9.57 4.87
CA VAL A 107 5.93 9.70 4.52
C VAL A 107 6.76 8.81 5.43
N ILE A 108 7.62 8.00 4.82
CA ILE A 108 8.49 7.03 5.51
C ILE A 108 9.91 7.09 4.93
N PRO A 109 10.93 6.64 5.67
CA PRO A 109 12.26 6.42 5.11
C PRO A 109 12.21 5.45 3.92
N GLU A 110 13.11 5.62 2.95
CA GLU A 110 13.07 4.81 1.72
C GLU A 110 13.25 3.31 1.96
N ASP A 111 14.07 2.92 2.92
CA ASP A 111 14.30 1.53 3.33
C ASP A 111 13.04 0.87 3.91
N MET A 112 12.05 1.67 4.35
CA MET A 112 10.76 1.20 4.83
C MET A 112 9.73 0.95 3.71
N ILE A 113 10.02 1.28 2.45
CA ILE A 113 9.10 1.01 1.31
C ILE A 113 8.91 -0.51 1.12
N VAL A 114 9.96 -1.31 1.32
CA VAL A 114 9.86 -2.78 1.21
C VAL A 114 8.97 -3.38 2.31
N PRO A 115 9.18 -3.08 3.60
CA PRO A 115 8.23 -3.45 4.65
C PRO A 115 6.79 -2.95 4.41
N ALA A 116 6.64 -1.70 3.93
CA ALA A 116 5.34 -1.13 3.60
C ALA A 116 4.63 -1.91 2.48
N THR A 117 5.36 -2.44 1.50
CA THR A 117 4.80 -3.31 0.46
C THR A 117 4.07 -4.51 1.08
N ALA A 118 4.65 -5.15 2.08
CA ALA A 118 4.04 -6.30 2.75
C ALA A 118 2.80 -5.93 3.57
N LEU A 119 2.86 -4.82 4.31
CA LEU A 119 1.78 -4.41 5.20
C LEU A 119 0.64 -3.71 4.46
N CYS A 120 0.95 -2.82 3.52
CA CYS A 120 -0.05 -1.98 2.84
C CYS A 120 -0.52 -2.57 1.52
N ALA A 121 0.40 -2.95 0.62
CA ALA A 121 0.03 -3.47 -0.69
C ALA A 121 -0.47 -4.92 -0.61
N CYS A 122 0.33 -5.84 -0.05
CA CYS A 122 -0.06 -7.23 0.16
C CYS A 122 -1.14 -7.36 1.24
N GLY A 123 -1.13 -6.49 2.24
CA GLY A 123 -2.06 -6.47 3.36
C GLY A 123 -3.52 -6.45 2.95
N VAL A 124 -3.86 -5.78 1.84
CA VAL A 124 -5.24 -5.81 1.29
C VAL A 124 -5.71 -7.24 1.06
N ALA A 125 -4.86 -8.11 0.48
CA ALA A 125 -5.21 -9.51 0.26
C ALA A 125 -5.36 -10.28 1.58
N PHE A 126 -4.56 -9.96 2.61
CA PHE A 126 -4.64 -10.62 3.92
C PHE A 126 -5.95 -10.25 4.63
N PHE A 127 -6.32 -8.98 4.66
CA PHE A 127 -7.60 -8.54 5.23
C PHE A 127 -8.80 -9.09 4.44
N LEU A 128 -8.74 -9.10 3.11
CA LEU A 128 -9.77 -9.74 2.29
C LEU A 128 -9.90 -11.25 2.60
N ARG A 129 -8.80 -11.96 2.90
CA ARG A 129 -8.83 -13.35 3.32
C ARG A 129 -9.56 -13.52 4.66
N VAL A 130 -9.34 -12.63 5.62
CA VAL A 130 -10.06 -12.62 6.91
C VAL A 130 -11.55 -12.34 6.70
N ILE A 131 -11.90 -11.35 5.88
CA ILE A 131 -13.30 -11.06 5.52
C ILE A 131 -13.94 -12.28 4.86
N ARG A 132 -13.25 -12.96 3.95
CA ARG A 132 -13.75 -14.17 3.32
C ARG A 132 -13.99 -15.30 4.33
N ALA A 133 -13.12 -15.47 5.31
CA ALA A 133 -13.32 -16.44 6.39
C ALA A 133 -14.54 -16.09 7.24
N ALA A 134 -14.72 -14.81 7.58
CA ALA A 134 -15.93 -14.35 8.29
C ALA A 134 -17.22 -14.60 7.50
N MET A 135 -17.20 -14.40 6.17
CA MET A 135 -18.33 -14.76 5.30
C MET A 135 -18.65 -16.26 5.39
N GLN A 136 -17.62 -17.12 5.35
CA GLN A 136 -17.81 -18.58 5.44
C GLN A 136 -18.41 -18.98 6.80
N GLY A 137 -17.90 -18.40 7.89
CA GLY A 137 -18.48 -18.60 9.22
C GLY A 137 -19.93 -18.11 9.31
N GLY A 138 -20.24 -16.97 8.68
CA GLY A 138 -21.62 -16.46 8.58
C GLY A 138 -22.57 -17.44 7.90
N ILE A 139 -22.12 -18.07 6.80
CA ILE A 139 -22.91 -19.11 6.11
C ILE A 139 -23.09 -20.35 7.01
N GLU A 140 -22.05 -20.78 7.70
CA GLU A 140 -22.10 -21.95 8.60
C GLU A 140 -23.10 -21.77 9.73
N ILE A 141 -23.25 -20.55 10.25
CA ILE A 141 -24.24 -20.24 11.30
C ILE A 141 -25.65 -19.92 10.76
N GLY A 142 -25.87 -19.99 9.42
CA GLY A 142 -27.20 -19.97 8.81
C GLY A 142 -27.55 -18.74 7.98
N PHE A 143 -26.65 -17.78 7.76
CA PHE A 143 -26.90 -16.66 6.84
C PHE A 143 -26.82 -17.09 5.36
N HIS A 144 -27.62 -16.48 4.52
CA HIS A 144 -27.44 -16.62 3.08
C HIS A 144 -26.10 -15.99 2.63
N PRO A 145 -25.46 -16.48 1.56
CA PRO A 145 -24.15 -16.01 1.14
C PRO A 145 -24.05 -14.50 0.90
N GLU A 146 -25.08 -13.88 0.33
CA GLU A 146 -25.14 -12.44 0.06
C GLU A 146 -25.19 -11.63 1.36
N ASP A 147 -26.01 -12.05 2.33
CA ASP A 147 -26.10 -11.41 3.64
C ASP A 147 -24.81 -11.58 4.43
N ALA A 148 -24.22 -12.78 4.44
CA ALA A 148 -22.94 -13.04 5.08
C ALA A 148 -21.81 -12.17 4.50
N ALA A 149 -21.82 -11.94 3.18
CA ALA A 149 -20.85 -11.08 2.52
C ALA A 149 -20.99 -9.61 2.99
N LEU A 150 -22.23 -9.09 2.99
CA LEU A 150 -22.50 -7.72 3.44
C LEU A 150 -22.14 -7.52 4.92
N LEU A 151 -22.59 -8.45 5.78
CA LEU A 151 -22.34 -8.40 7.23
C LEU A 151 -20.83 -8.42 7.54
N ALA A 152 -20.09 -9.36 6.96
CA ALA A 152 -18.64 -9.48 7.17
C ALA A 152 -17.88 -8.23 6.70
N ALA A 153 -18.17 -7.76 5.47
CA ALA A 153 -17.47 -6.60 4.90
C ALA A 153 -17.78 -5.32 5.68
N GLN A 154 -19.05 -5.06 6.02
CA GLN A 154 -19.43 -3.84 6.76
C GLN A 154 -18.90 -3.87 8.19
N THR A 155 -18.89 -5.02 8.85
CA THR A 155 -18.32 -5.18 10.21
C THR A 155 -16.81 -4.93 10.20
N ALA A 156 -16.07 -5.49 9.23
CA ALA A 156 -14.64 -5.26 9.08
C ALA A 156 -14.34 -3.78 8.81
N ARG A 157 -15.13 -3.12 7.94
CA ARG A 157 -15.02 -1.68 7.69
C ARG A 157 -15.23 -0.86 8.97
N GLY A 158 -16.22 -1.21 9.77
CA GLY A 158 -16.49 -0.54 11.06
C GLY A 158 -15.33 -0.69 12.04
N ALA A 159 -14.77 -1.90 12.18
CA ALA A 159 -13.63 -2.17 13.03
C ALA A 159 -12.37 -1.39 12.59
N ALA A 160 -12.10 -1.34 11.28
CA ALA A 160 -11.02 -0.54 10.73
C ALA A 160 -11.22 0.96 11.00
N ALA A 161 -12.44 1.47 10.81
CA ALA A 161 -12.77 2.87 11.08
C ALA A 161 -12.60 3.25 12.56
N LEU A 162 -12.97 2.36 13.49
CA LEU A 162 -12.73 2.54 14.92
C LEU A 162 -11.23 2.64 15.22
N SER A 163 -10.40 1.80 14.60
CA SER A 163 -8.94 1.80 14.79
C SER A 163 -8.27 3.08 14.29
N LEU A 164 -8.90 3.82 13.39
CA LEU A 164 -8.38 5.07 12.82
C LEU A 164 -8.78 6.33 13.60
N GLN A 165 -9.59 6.19 14.65
CA GLN A 165 -9.95 7.33 15.52
C GLN A 165 -8.74 7.79 16.32
N GLU A 166 -8.67 9.08 16.64
CA GLU A 166 -7.60 9.63 17.46
C GLU A 166 -7.55 8.95 18.84
N GLY A 167 -6.36 8.48 19.23
CA GLY A 167 -6.15 7.77 20.48
C GLY A 167 -6.75 6.36 20.54
N ALA A 168 -7.28 5.83 19.43
CA ALA A 168 -7.78 4.46 19.39
C ALA A 168 -6.63 3.44 19.53
N HIS A 169 -6.95 2.30 20.15
CA HIS A 169 -6.05 1.15 20.21
C HIS A 169 -6.86 -0.13 20.05
N PRO A 170 -6.48 -1.06 19.15
CA PRO A 170 -7.26 -2.25 18.86
C PRO A 170 -7.71 -3.03 20.09
N GLU A 171 -6.82 -3.29 21.06
CA GLU A 171 -7.18 -4.01 22.28
C GLU A 171 -8.25 -3.28 23.11
N ARG A 172 -8.20 -1.94 23.17
CA ARG A 172 -9.22 -1.18 23.87
C ARG A 172 -10.58 -1.28 23.19
N GLU A 173 -10.62 -1.29 21.87
CA GLU A 173 -11.87 -1.47 21.12
C GLU A 173 -12.40 -2.92 21.26
N ILE A 174 -11.51 -3.92 21.33
CA ILE A 174 -11.86 -5.30 21.64
C ILE A 174 -12.48 -5.41 23.04
N ASP A 175 -11.87 -4.79 24.05
CA ASP A 175 -12.38 -4.78 25.42
C ASP A 175 -13.80 -4.18 25.51
N ARG A 176 -14.07 -3.12 24.72
CA ARG A 176 -15.40 -2.47 24.70
C ARG A 176 -16.53 -3.38 24.22
N VAL A 177 -16.25 -4.34 23.35
CA VAL A 177 -17.24 -5.27 22.81
C VAL A 177 -17.20 -6.62 23.53
N THR A 178 -16.29 -6.79 24.51
CA THR A 178 -16.10 -8.05 25.24
C THR A 178 -16.76 -7.95 26.61
N THR A 179 -17.68 -8.86 26.88
CA THR A 179 -18.39 -8.95 28.16
C THR A 179 -18.05 -10.24 28.91
N PRO A 180 -18.11 -10.24 30.27
CA PRO A 180 -17.88 -11.46 31.03
C PRO A 180 -18.82 -12.60 30.61
N ARG A 181 -18.26 -13.78 30.27
CA ARG A 181 -18.98 -14.94 29.74
C ARG A 181 -19.73 -14.72 28.43
N GLY A 182 -19.39 -13.61 27.70
CA GLY A 182 -20.02 -13.26 26.43
C GLY A 182 -19.57 -14.15 25.28
N CYS A 183 -20.33 -14.10 24.18
CA CYS A 183 -19.97 -14.79 22.93
C CYS A 183 -18.69 -14.26 22.28
N THR A 184 -18.40 -12.98 22.44
CA THR A 184 -17.19 -12.34 21.88
C THR A 184 -15.93 -12.97 22.45
N ILE A 185 -15.80 -13.08 23.78
CA ILE A 185 -14.59 -13.65 24.38
C ILE A 185 -14.42 -15.14 24.04
N ALA A 186 -15.54 -15.90 23.94
CA ALA A 186 -15.47 -17.28 23.53
C ALA A 186 -14.93 -17.44 22.10
N GLY A 187 -15.41 -16.61 21.17
CA GLY A 187 -14.92 -16.60 19.79
C GLY A 187 -13.46 -16.15 19.67
N LEU A 188 -13.07 -15.09 20.39
CA LEU A 188 -11.69 -14.60 20.41
C LEU A 188 -10.71 -15.66 20.92
N ASN A 189 -11.04 -16.33 22.03
CA ASN A 189 -10.20 -17.38 22.59
C ASN A 189 -10.02 -18.54 21.61
N GLU A 190 -11.10 -18.95 20.92
CA GLU A 190 -10.99 -20.00 19.90
C GLU A 190 -10.13 -19.58 18.72
N MET A 191 -10.29 -18.34 18.21
CA MET A 191 -9.44 -17.81 17.12
C MET A 191 -7.97 -17.76 17.52
N GLU A 192 -7.64 -17.33 18.75
CA GLU A 192 -6.27 -17.34 19.25
C GLU A 192 -5.74 -18.76 19.44
N HIS A 193 -6.53 -19.68 19.94
CA HIS A 193 -6.16 -21.10 20.05
C HIS A 193 -5.81 -21.70 18.69
N GLN A 194 -6.53 -21.32 17.64
CA GLN A 194 -6.24 -21.70 16.25
C GLN A 194 -5.10 -20.90 15.60
N GLY A 195 -4.52 -19.93 16.31
CA GLY A 195 -3.33 -19.20 15.91
C GLY A 195 -3.56 -18.06 14.93
N LEU A 196 -4.71 -17.38 14.98
CA LEU A 196 -5.04 -16.27 14.08
C LEU A 196 -3.95 -15.17 14.07
N SER A 197 -3.59 -14.66 15.24
CA SER A 197 -2.55 -13.62 15.37
C SER A 197 -1.19 -14.10 14.83
N SER A 198 -0.81 -15.32 15.19
CA SER A 198 0.42 -15.95 14.76
C SER A 198 0.49 -16.10 13.22
N ALA A 199 -0.62 -16.52 12.61
CA ALA A 199 -0.71 -16.66 11.16
C ALA A 199 -0.59 -15.31 10.43
N MET A 200 -1.28 -14.28 10.94
CA MET A 200 -1.22 -12.92 10.36
C MET A 200 0.19 -12.33 10.45
N ILE A 201 0.82 -12.39 11.63
CA ILE A 201 2.19 -11.91 11.85
C ILE A 201 3.16 -12.64 10.92
N LYS A 202 3.07 -13.97 10.84
CA LYS A 202 3.92 -14.77 9.97
C LYS A 202 3.71 -14.46 8.49
N GLY A 203 2.46 -14.29 8.07
CA GLY A 203 2.11 -13.92 6.69
C GLY A 203 2.76 -12.60 6.28
N ILE A 204 2.63 -11.56 7.10
CA ILE A 204 3.25 -10.25 6.85
C ILE A 204 4.77 -10.35 6.80
N THR A 205 5.40 -11.05 7.76
CA THR A 205 6.88 -11.16 7.82
C THR A 205 7.45 -11.98 6.65
N VAL A 206 6.78 -13.03 6.22
CA VAL A 206 7.17 -13.82 5.03
C VAL A 206 7.00 -12.98 3.77
N SER A 207 5.91 -12.22 3.65
CA SER A 207 5.68 -11.33 2.53
C SER A 207 6.74 -10.23 2.43
N ALA A 208 7.17 -9.65 3.56
CA ALA A 208 8.24 -8.66 3.58
C ALA A 208 9.58 -9.24 3.08
N ARG A 209 9.92 -10.47 3.48
CA ARG A 209 11.13 -11.16 2.97
C ARG A 209 11.04 -11.44 1.47
N ALA A 210 9.88 -11.89 0.99
CA ALA A 210 9.67 -12.11 -0.43
C ALA A 210 9.75 -10.81 -1.23
N ALA A 211 9.17 -9.72 -0.72
CA ALA A 211 9.29 -8.40 -1.33
C ALA A 211 10.76 -7.95 -1.40
N ALA A 212 11.55 -8.11 -0.34
CA ALA A 212 12.98 -7.79 -0.35
C ALA A 212 13.74 -8.55 -1.44
N GLY A 213 13.41 -9.81 -1.70
CA GLY A 213 14.00 -10.60 -2.77
C GLY A 213 13.69 -10.09 -4.19
N LEU A 214 12.57 -9.41 -4.39
CA LEU A 214 12.24 -8.77 -5.67
C LEU A 214 13.13 -7.55 -5.97
N TYR A 215 13.74 -6.97 -4.94
CA TYR A 215 14.61 -5.81 -5.04
C TYR A 215 16.10 -6.18 -5.13
N ALA A 216 16.44 -7.41 -4.80
CA ALA A 216 17.78 -7.95 -4.97
C ALA A 216 17.97 -8.41 -6.44
N THR A 217 17.84 -7.47 -7.40
CA THR A 217 18.13 -7.79 -8.80
C THR A 217 19.62 -7.69 -9.03
N GLY A 218 20.20 -8.85 -9.27
CA GLY A 218 21.34 -9.09 -10.17
C GLY A 218 22.63 -8.33 -9.83
N ASP A 219 23.52 -9.00 -9.11
CA ASP A 219 24.96 -8.91 -9.41
C ASP A 219 25.26 -9.58 -10.74
#